data_500c1aa99ade862087797e24c27724a1
#
_entry.id   500c1aa99ade862087797e24c27724a1
#
_cell.length_a   1.000
_cell.length_b   1.000
_cell.length_c   1.000
_cell.angle_alpha   90.00
_cell.angle_beta   90.00
_cell.angle_gamma   90.00
#
_symmetry.space_group_name_H-M   'P 1'
#
loop_
_entity.id
_entity.type
_entity.pdbx_description
1 polymer ?
#
loop_
_entity_poly.entity_id
_entity_poly.type
_entity_poly.pdbx_seq_one_letter_code
_entity_poly.pdbx_strand_id
1 'polypeptide(L)'
;RDGYAGLEEQYELLVDGMAQKAVPVTVQVSPRAYTQEEAMEAFYHLMDDIEDRIRGENRSLTEVESDLDLISRDKTTGIAVRWQSLEPELLSSMGKIMKPTESPRQVILSARLSVDGYHADFQVPVRLVPKTLSPDEQILAGLQREIERRNEEQKTDEYLVLPERVEGREISYRREKKENYIALPFLGIFLAFLLVIREREAEKEAEKLREKELLLDYAELVS
;
A
#
# COMPACT_ATOMS: atom_id res chain seq x y z
N ARG A 1 -11.70 -31.30 10.99
CA ARG A 1 -10.66 -30.24 11.00
C ARG A 1 -9.70 -30.49 9.84
N ASP A 2 -10.23 -30.38 8.61
CA ASP A 2 -9.45 -30.62 7.39
C ASP A 2 -8.96 -29.29 6.79
N GLY A 3 -8.17 -28.54 7.53
CA GLY A 3 -7.61 -27.29 7.04
C GLY A 3 -7.08 -26.40 8.13
N TYR A 4 -6.18 -25.50 7.75
CA TYR A 4 -5.56 -24.52 8.64
C TYR A 4 -6.37 -23.22 8.73
N ALA A 5 -7.56 -23.16 8.12
CA ALA A 5 -8.54 -22.08 8.28
C ALA A 5 -9.61 -22.48 9.32
N GLY A 6 -9.96 -21.57 10.24
CA GLY A 6 -11.07 -21.76 11.15
C GLY A 6 -12.39 -21.85 10.39
N LEU A 7 -13.30 -22.71 10.84
CA LEU A 7 -14.64 -22.87 10.30
C LEU A 7 -15.66 -22.40 11.34
N GLU A 8 -16.69 -21.71 10.87
CA GLU A 8 -17.87 -21.41 11.67
C GLU A 8 -19.03 -22.29 11.19
N GLU A 9 -19.53 -23.13 12.05
CA GLU A 9 -20.62 -24.03 11.72
C GLU A 9 -21.80 -23.82 12.67
N GLN A 10 -23.02 -23.88 12.14
CA GLN A 10 -24.25 -23.79 12.91
C GLN A 10 -24.83 -25.16 13.11
N TYR A 11 -25.12 -25.48 14.36
CA TYR A 11 -25.75 -26.72 14.78
C TYR A 11 -27.07 -26.42 15.48
N GLU A 12 -28.05 -27.34 15.34
CA GLU A 12 -29.23 -27.35 16.18
C GLU A 12 -29.01 -28.27 17.38
N LEU A 13 -29.07 -27.72 18.59
CA LEU A 13 -28.95 -28.50 19.80
C LEU A 13 -30.31 -29.05 20.19
N LEU A 14 -30.45 -30.39 20.21
CA LEU A 14 -31.59 -31.11 20.75
C LEU A 14 -31.17 -31.75 22.07
N VAL A 15 -31.83 -31.36 23.17
CA VAL A 15 -31.56 -31.92 24.50
C VAL A 15 -32.67 -32.89 24.86
N ASP A 16 -32.30 -34.16 25.11
CA ASP A 16 -33.24 -35.21 25.53
C ASP A 16 -33.89 -34.84 26.86
N GLY A 17 -35.24 -34.86 26.90
CA GLY A 17 -36.00 -34.54 28.11
C GLY A 17 -36.37 -33.06 28.30
N MET A 18 -35.93 -32.16 27.44
CA MET A 18 -36.41 -30.77 27.37
C MET A 18 -37.45 -30.59 26.27
N ALA A 19 -38.36 -29.61 26.45
CA ALA A 19 -39.40 -29.31 25.47
C ALA A 19 -38.81 -29.15 24.05
N GLN A 20 -39.53 -29.71 23.07
CA GLN A 20 -39.19 -29.91 21.64
C GLN A 20 -38.81 -28.62 20.86
N LYS A 21 -37.95 -27.80 21.39
CA LYS A 21 -37.47 -26.58 20.68
C LYS A 21 -35.97 -26.71 20.41
N ALA A 22 -35.63 -26.90 19.16
CA ALA A 22 -34.22 -26.80 18.69
C ALA A 22 -33.67 -25.42 19.02
N VAL A 23 -32.51 -25.38 19.64
CA VAL A 23 -31.79 -24.14 19.94
C VAL A 23 -30.60 -24.02 18.96
N PRO A 24 -30.55 -23.00 18.13
CA PRO A 24 -29.40 -22.80 17.24
C PRO A 24 -28.15 -22.47 18.07
N VAL A 25 -27.08 -23.20 17.83
CA VAL A 25 -25.77 -22.98 18.47
C VAL A 25 -24.72 -22.78 17.37
N THR A 26 -24.04 -21.68 17.42
CA THR A 26 -22.89 -21.43 16.54
C THR A 26 -21.63 -21.97 17.20
N VAL A 27 -20.97 -22.91 16.53
CA VAL A 27 -19.71 -23.49 16.98
C VAL A 27 -18.58 -22.94 16.13
N GLN A 28 -17.68 -22.22 16.75
CA GLN A 28 -16.43 -21.82 16.10
C GLN A 28 -15.41 -22.95 16.26
N VAL A 29 -15.05 -23.56 15.16
CA VAL A 29 -13.99 -24.56 15.10
C VAL A 29 -12.66 -23.87 14.85
N SER A 30 -11.77 -23.89 15.86
CA SER A 30 -10.41 -23.33 15.68
C SER A 30 -9.66 -24.08 14.58
N PRO A 31 -8.76 -23.40 13.83
CA PRO A 31 -7.89 -24.06 12.87
C PRO A 31 -7.11 -25.20 13.54
N ARG A 32 -6.80 -26.21 12.74
CA ARG A 32 -5.86 -27.25 13.20
C ARG A 32 -4.46 -26.64 13.26
N ALA A 33 -3.78 -26.76 14.39
CA ALA A 33 -2.39 -26.37 14.52
C ALA A 33 -1.47 -27.37 13.78
N TYR A 34 -0.38 -26.85 13.22
CA TYR A 34 0.67 -27.67 12.62
C TYR A 34 1.41 -28.49 13.66
N THR A 35 1.80 -29.71 13.33
CA THR A 35 2.91 -30.40 14.00
C THR A 35 4.24 -29.87 13.47
N GLN A 36 5.33 -30.18 14.16
CA GLN A 36 6.67 -29.75 13.71
C GLN A 36 7.01 -30.28 12.30
N GLU A 37 6.68 -31.54 12.04
CA GLU A 37 6.96 -32.17 10.73
C GLU A 37 6.14 -31.53 9.63
N GLU A 38 4.83 -31.32 9.85
CA GLU A 38 3.94 -30.67 8.90
C GLU A 38 4.36 -29.21 8.64
N ALA A 39 4.79 -28.47 9.67
CA ALA A 39 5.26 -27.11 9.50
C ALA A 39 6.53 -27.07 8.64
N MET A 40 7.48 -27.95 8.87
CA MET A 40 8.70 -28.03 8.07
C MET A 40 8.43 -28.41 6.63
N GLU A 41 7.57 -29.40 6.39
CA GLU A 41 7.14 -29.80 5.05
C GLU A 41 6.45 -28.63 4.31
N ALA A 42 5.54 -27.91 4.99
CA ALA A 42 4.88 -26.74 4.42
C ALA A 42 5.87 -25.60 4.12
N PHE A 43 6.90 -25.41 4.92
CA PHE A 43 7.96 -24.43 4.65
C PHE A 43 8.75 -24.81 3.40
N TYR A 44 9.14 -26.06 3.23
CA TYR A 44 9.85 -26.49 2.03
C TYR A 44 8.99 -26.34 0.79
N HIS A 45 7.72 -26.75 0.83
CA HIS A 45 6.80 -26.56 -0.30
C HIS A 45 6.61 -25.08 -0.67
N LEU A 46 6.50 -24.19 0.32
CA LEU A 46 6.42 -22.77 0.03
C LEU A 46 7.70 -22.24 -0.62
N MET A 47 8.85 -22.75 -0.19
CA MET A 47 10.15 -22.33 -0.74
C MET A 47 10.41 -22.89 -2.14
N ASP A 48 9.91 -24.07 -2.47
CA ASP A 48 10.00 -24.63 -3.82
C ASP A 48 9.26 -23.74 -4.85
N ASP A 49 8.14 -23.12 -4.45
CA ASP A 49 7.35 -22.22 -5.29
C ASP A 49 7.71 -20.74 -5.12
N ILE A 50 8.70 -20.41 -4.29
CA ILE A 50 8.93 -19.03 -3.85
C ILE A 50 9.28 -18.09 -5.00
N GLU A 51 10.04 -18.56 -5.99
CA GLU A 51 10.44 -17.76 -7.14
C GLU A 51 9.21 -17.22 -7.89
N ASP A 52 8.26 -18.09 -8.21
CA ASP A 52 7.04 -17.69 -8.94
C ASP A 52 6.17 -16.72 -8.17
N ARG A 53 6.25 -16.77 -6.84
CA ARG A 53 5.45 -15.91 -5.95
C ARG A 53 6.04 -14.53 -5.73
N ILE A 54 7.38 -14.38 -5.83
CA ILE A 54 8.05 -13.12 -5.49
C ILE A 54 8.74 -12.43 -6.66
N ARG A 55 8.87 -13.08 -7.82
CA ARG A 55 9.56 -12.50 -8.99
C ARG A 55 8.92 -11.22 -9.53
N GLY A 56 7.65 -10.95 -9.22
CA GLY A 56 6.91 -9.82 -9.76
C GLY A 56 6.88 -9.84 -11.30
N GLU A 57 7.29 -8.74 -11.92
CA GLU A 57 7.36 -8.61 -13.40
C GLU A 57 8.65 -9.20 -14.00
N ASN A 58 9.57 -9.68 -13.16
CA ASN A 58 10.82 -10.25 -13.63
C ASN A 58 10.62 -11.65 -14.24
N ARG A 59 11.49 -12.04 -15.16
CA ARG A 59 11.45 -13.36 -15.80
C ARG A 59 11.84 -14.46 -14.81
N SER A 60 12.85 -14.20 -13.99
CA SER A 60 13.35 -15.11 -12.96
C SER A 60 14.11 -14.34 -11.88
N LEU A 61 14.43 -14.99 -10.74
CA LEU A 61 15.28 -14.40 -9.71
C LEU A 61 16.77 -14.32 -10.12
N THR A 62 17.15 -14.96 -11.22
CA THR A 62 18.49 -14.86 -11.80
C THR A 62 18.66 -13.70 -12.78
N GLU A 63 17.55 -13.02 -13.14
CA GLU A 63 17.51 -11.87 -14.06
C GLU A 63 16.50 -10.84 -13.56
N VAL A 64 16.86 -10.15 -12.45
CA VAL A 64 15.99 -9.18 -11.80
C VAL A 64 16.34 -7.77 -12.25
N GLU A 65 15.44 -7.15 -13.02
CA GLU A 65 15.54 -5.79 -13.57
C GLU A 65 14.57 -4.80 -12.91
N SER A 66 13.54 -5.32 -12.22
CA SER A 66 12.50 -4.55 -11.55
C SER A 66 12.25 -5.05 -10.13
N ASP A 67 11.47 -4.30 -9.35
CA ASP A 67 11.14 -4.63 -7.97
C ASP A 67 10.54 -6.03 -7.85
N LEU A 68 10.82 -6.70 -6.74
CA LEU A 68 10.26 -7.99 -6.38
C LEU A 68 8.96 -7.79 -5.59
N ASP A 69 8.01 -8.71 -5.73
CA ASP A 69 6.75 -8.72 -4.97
C ASP A 69 6.85 -9.67 -3.78
N LEU A 70 7.52 -9.23 -2.71
CA LEU A 70 7.80 -10.07 -1.53
C LEU A 70 6.53 -10.29 -0.71
N ILE A 71 6.04 -11.53 -0.69
CA ILE A 71 4.87 -11.90 0.12
C ILE A 71 5.19 -11.86 1.62
N SER A 72 4.30 -11.33 2.44
CA SER A 72 4.42 -11.32 3.90
C SER A 72 3.69 -12.49 4.57
N ARG A 73 2.77 -13.15 3.85
CA ARG A 73 2.00 -14.31 4.31
C ARG A 73 1.51 -15.14 3.14
N ASP A 74 1.60 -16.45 3.25
CA ASP A 74 0.89 -17.35 2.36
C ASP A 74 -0.56 -17.53 2.85
N LYS A 75 -1.52 -17.23 1.97
CA LYS A 75 -2.96 -17.27 2.31
C LYS A 75 -3.49 -18.69 2.47
N THR A 76 -2.86 -19.67 1.83
CA THR A 76 -3.32 -21.06 1.82
C THR A 76 -2.92 -21.78 3.10
N THR A 77 -1.67 -21.63 3.51
CA THR A 77 -1.08 -22.32 4.67
C THR A 77 -1.08 -21.46 5.94
N GLY A 78 -1.28 -20.13 5.80
CA GLY A 78 -1.19 -19.19 6.91
C GLY A 78 0.25 -18.86 7.34
N ILE A 79 1.26 -19.40 6.66
CA ILE A 79 2.68 -19.17 6.94
C ILE A 79 3.00 -17.69 6.78
N ALA A 80 3.52 -17.08 7.82
CA ALA A 80 4.07 -15.72 7.76
C ALA A 80 5.51 -15.76 7.24
N VAL A 81 5.86 -14.84 6.35
CA VAL A 81 7.20 -14.71 5.77
C VAL A 81 7.76 -13.34 6.12
N ARG A 82 8.93 -13.31 6.75
CA ARG A 82 9.66 -12.08 7.02
C ARG A 82 10.94 -12.07 6.22
N TRP A 83 11.11 -11.03 5.42
CA TRP A 83 12.26 -10.86 4.56
C TRP A 83 13.31 -9.94 5.17
N GLN A 84 14.57 -10.26 4.91
CA GLN A 84 15.73 -9.43 5.24
C GLN A 84 16.72 -9.49 4.09
N SER A 85 17.09 -8.35 3.53
CA SER A 85 18.18 -8.25 2.57
C SER A 85 19.52 -8.20 3.29
N LEU A 86 20.52 -8.92 2.77
CA LEU A 86 21.90 -8.81 3.25
C LEU A 86 22.62 -7.60 2.64
N GLU A 87 22.09 -7.03 1.55
CA GLU A 87 22.63 -5.86 0.86
C GLU A 87 21.49 -4.82 0.63
N PRO A 88 20.99 -4.18 1.71
CA PRO A 88 19.81 -3.33 1.66
C PRO A 88 20.01 -2.05 0.83
N GLU A 89 21.26 -1.66 0.57
CA GLU A 89 21.61 -0.55 -0.32
C GLU A 89 21.40 -0.87 -1.81
N LEU A 90 21.34 -2.14 -2.19
CA LEU A 90 21.04 -2.58 -3.56
C LEU A 90 19.59 -3.03 -3.70
N LEU A 91 19.14 -3.91 -2.79
CA LEU A 91 17.78 -4.46 -2.77
C LEU A 91 17.24 -4.39 -1.34
N SER A 92 16.15 -3.68 -1.14
CA SER A 92 15.54 -3.54 0.20
C SER A 92 14.87 -4.83 0.67
N SER A 93 14.62 -4.95 1.98
CA SER A 93 13.83 -6.05 2.56
C SER A 93 12.35 -6.05 2.15
N MET A 94 11.90 -5.04 1.41
CA MET A 94 10.57 -4.96 0.80
C MET A 94 10.58 -5.31 -0.69
N GLY A 95 11.71 -5.77 -1.23
CA GLY A 95 11.85 -6.14 -2.64
C GLY A 95 12.13 -4.97 -3.58
N LYS A 96 12.35 -3.76 -3.08
CA LYS A 96 12.62 -2.59 -3.94
C LYS A 96 14.09 -2.51 -4.31
N ILE A 97 14.38 -2.29 -5.58
CA ILE A 97 15.73 -1.97 -6.07
C ILE A 97 16.05 -0.54 -5.64
N MET A 98 16.99 -0.39 -4.71
CA MET A 98 17.38 0.91 -4.16
C MET A 98 18.38 1.64 -5.04
N LYS A 99 19.24 0.89 -5.74
CA LYS A 99 20.24 1.43 -6.65
C LYS A 99 20.32 0.58 -7.91
N PRO A 100 20.11 1.17 -9.11
CA PRO A 100 20.34 0.47 -10.36
C PRO A 100 21.78 -0.03 -10.45
N THR A 101 21.96 -1.24 -10.95
CA THR A 101 23.30 -1.84 -11.12
C THR A 101 23.78 -1.66 -12.55
N GLU A 102 25.04 -1.29 -12.73
CA GLU A 102 25.68 -1.19 -14.06
C GLU A 102 26.19 -2.55 -14.56
N SER A 103 26.35 -3.50 -13.65
CA SER A 103 26.78 -4.87 -13.93
C SER A 103 26.00 -5.84 -13.05
N PRO A 104 25.86 -7.11 -13.47
CA PRO A 104 25.13 -8.11 -12.67
C PRO A 104 25.71 -8.22 -11.26
N ARG A 105 24.84 -8.21 -10.24
CA ARG A 105 25.17 -8.33 -8.82
C ARG A 105 24.29 -9.40 -8.18
N GLN A 106 24.90 -10.25 -7.38
CA GLN A 106 24.16 -11.22 -6.58
C GLN A 106 23.89 -10.64 -5.20
N VAL A 107 22.63 -10.70 -4.79
CA VAL A 107 22.14 -10.30 -3.47
C VAL A 107 21.47 -11.51 -2.83
N ILE A 108 21.57 -11.66 -1.54
CA ILE A 108 20.89 -12.73 -0.80
C ILE A 108 19.76 -12.11 0.03
N LEU A 109 18.54 -12.62 -0.17
CA LEU A 109 17.40 -12.38 0.71
C LEU A 109 17.30 -13.52 1.71
N SER A 110 17.25 -13.21 2.99
CA SER A 110 16.92 -14.17 4.05
C SER A 110 15.40 -14.15 4.26
N ALA A 111 14.76 -15.30 4.14
CA ALA A 111 13.34 -15.51 4.40
C ALA A 111 13.18 -16.27 5.70
N ARG A 112 12.58 -15.64 6.73
CA ARG A 112 12.15 -16.33 7.94
C ARG A 112 10.68 -16.68 7.82
N LEU A 113 10.39 -17.96 7.73
CA LEU A 113 9.06 -18.52 7.71
C LEU A 113 8.62 -18.86 9.12
N SER A 114 7.34 -18.62 9.45
CA SER A 114 6.80 -18.98 10.77
C SER A 114 5.31 -19.31 10.71
N VAL A 115 4.91 -20.34 11.45
CA VAL A 115 3.50 -20.77 11.67
C VAL A 115 3.40 -21.52 12.99
N ASP A 116 2.39 -21.27 13.79
CA ASP A 116 2.07 -21.97 15.05
C ASP A 116 3.26 -22.13 16.03
N GLY A 117 4.15 -21.13 16.07
CA GLY A 117 5.35 -21.15 16.93
C GLY A 117 6.57 -21.84 16.31
N TYR A 118 6.42 -22.56 15.21
CA TYR A 118 7.53 -23.10 14.44
C TYR A 118 8.11 -22.06 13.51
N HIS A 119 9.41 -22.12 13.25
CA HIS A 119 10.09 -21.22 12.32
C HIS A 119 11.28 -21.89 11.65
N ALA A 120 11.60 -21.41 10.45
CA ALA A 120 12.81 -21.77 9.72
C ALA A 120 13.31 -20.58 8.90
N ASP A 121 14.62 -20.52 8.71
CA ASP A 121 15.30 -19.51 7.92
C ASP A 121 15.81 -20.11 6.61
N PHE A 122 15.54 -19.44 5.49
CA PHE A 122 15.98 -19.83 4.16
C PHE A 122 16.73 -18.68 3.50
N GLN A 123 17.64 -19.02 2.60
CA GLN A 123 18.35 -18.04 1.78
C GLN A 123 17.86 -18.13 0.34
N VAL A 124 17.49 -17.00 -0.21
CA VAL A 124 17.02 -16.87 -1.59
C VAL A 124 18.02 -16.00 -2.34
N PRO A 125 18.86 -16.60 -3.22
CA PRO A 125 19.78 -15.84 -4.03
C PRO A 125 19.02 -15.11 -5.14
N VAL A 126 19.29 -13.82 -5.29
CA VAL A 126 18.71 -12.93 -6.29
C VAL A 126 19.85 -12.31 -7.09
N ARG A 127 19.77 -12.35 -8.41
CA ARG A 127 20.74 -11.71 -9.28
C ARG A 127 20.14 -10.48 -9.93
N LEU A 128 20.55 -9.33 -9.44
CA LEU A 128 20.20 -8.05 -10.06
C LEU A 128 21.00 -7.90 -11.37
N VAL A 129 20.33 -7.49 -12.42
CA VAL A 129 20.95 -7.19 -13.71
C VAL A 129 20.65 -5.74 -14.12
N PRO A 130 21.47 -5.13 -14.97
CA PRO A 130 21.17 -3.80 -15.51
C PRO A 130 19.82 -3.82 -16.20
N LYS A 131 18.97 -2.81 -15.90
CA LYS A 131 17.66 -2.69 -16.53
C LYS A 131 17.81 -2.52 -18.04
N THR A 132 17.16 -3.38 -18.81
CA THR A 132 17.05 -3.23 -20.26
C THR A 132 16.07 -2.10 -20.57
N LEU A 133 16.59 -0.91 -20.83
CA LEU A 133 15.77 0.26 -21.13
C LEU A 133 15.12 0.12 -22.51
N SER A 134 13.85 0.41 -22.60
CA SER A 134 13.17 0.62 -23.89
C SER A 134 13.78 1.80 -24.64
N PRO A 135 13.59 1.93 -25.97
CA PRO A 135 14.11 3.06 -26.74
C PRO A 135 13.71 4.42 -26.19
N ASP A 136 12.50 4.54 -25.64
CA ASP A 136 12.00 5.79 -25.05
C ASP A 136 12.64 6.06 -23.68
N GLU A 137 12.81 5.03 -22.86
CA GLU A 137 13.52 5.14 -21.56
C GLU A 137 15.01 5.48 -21.77
N GLN A 138 15.65 4.97 -22.84
CA GLN A 138 17.03 5.32 -23.19
C GLN A 138 17.16 6.83 -23.48
N ILE A 139 16.21 7.38 -24.26
CA ILE A 139 16.17 8.80 -24.57
C ILE A 139 15.98 9.63 -23.27
N LEU A 140 15.04 9.22 -22.40
CA LEU A 140 14.81 9.91 -21.13
C LEU A 140 16.02 9.84 -20.22
N ALA A 141 16.68 8.70 -20.10
CA ALA A 141 17.91 8.54 -19.33
C ALA A 141 19.08 9.36 -19.94
N GLY A 142 19.18 9.41 -21.24
CA GLY A 142 20.15 10.26 -21.96
C GLY A 142 19.87 11.73 -21.72
N LEU A 143 18.62 12.16 -21.79
CA LEU A 143 18.18 13.52 -21.49
C LEU A 143 18.52 13.92 -20.05
N GLN A 144 18.22 13.08 -19.10
CA GLN A 144 18.48 13.36 -17.67
C GLN A 144 19.98 13.53 -17.41
N ARG A 145 20.82 12.64 -17.93
CA ARG A 145 22.28 12.76 -17.83
C ARG A 145 22.81 14.05 -18.46
N GLU A 146 22.27 14.44 -19.62
CA GLU A 146 22.67 15.67 -20.30
C GLU A 146 22.25 16.93 -19.54
N ILE A 147 21.05 16.92 -18.93
CA ILE A 147 20.58 18.02 -18.06
C ILE A 147 21.47 18.12 -16.82
N GLU A 148 21.78 17.00 -16.16
CA GLU A 148 22.67 16.97 -15.00
C GLU A 148 24.06 17.51 -15.33
N ARG A 149 24.65 17.08 -16.46
CA ARG A 149 25.93 17.58 -16.93
C ARG A 149 25.89 19.08 -17.15
N ARG A 150 24.90 19.60 -17.85
CA ARG A 150 24.75 21.04 -18.09
C ARG A 150 24.51 21.82 -16.81
N ASN A 151 23.73 21.27 -15.89
CA ASN A 151 23.49 21.90 -14.60
C ASN A 151 24.79 22.05 -13.78
N GLU A 152 25.69 21.06 -13.86
CA GLU A 152 27.02 21.17 -13.26
C GLU A 152 27.93 22.17 -13.99
N GLU A 153 27.94 22.16 -15.32
CA GLU A 153 28.78 23.05 -16.14
C GLU A 153 28.34 24.53 -16.08
N GLN A 154 27.02 24.76 -15.95
CA GLN A 154 26.39 26.09 -15.95
C GLN A 154 26.00 26.57 -14.53
N LYS A 155 26.64 26.04 -13.48
CA LYS A 155 26.34 26.40 -12.10
C LYS A 155 26.44 27.88 -11.77
N THR A 156 27.30 28.60 -12.52
CA THR A 156 27.53 30.04 -12.34
C THR A 156 26.73 30.91 -13.29
N ASP A 157 26.01 30.30 -14.23
CA ASP A 157 25.22 31.02 -15.22
C ASP A 157 23.85 31.39 -14.65
N GLU A 158 23.30 32.51 -15.09
CA GLU A 158 22.00 33.01 -14.66
C GLU A 158 20.85 32.10 -15.11
N TYR A 159 21.05 31.36 -16.23
CA TYR A 159 20.05 30.49 -16.84
C TYR A 159 20.64 29.14 -17.23
N LEU A 160 19.88 28.04 -16.93
CA LEU A 160 20.21 26.72 -17.46
C LEU A 160 19.69 26.58 -18.91
N VAL A 161 20.59 26.32 -19.85
CA VAL A 161 20.22 26.04 -21.25
C VAL A 161 19.93 24.54 -21.40
N LEU A 162 18.68 24.18 -21.64
CA LEU A 162 18.26 22.79 -21.84
C LEU A 162 18.78 22.25 -23.20
N PRO A 163 19.07 20.92 -23.32
CA PRO A 163 19.53 20.33 -24.56
C PRO A 163 18.42 20.27 -25.61
N GLU A 164 18.68 20.77 -26.81
CA GLU A 164 17.71 20.68 -27.91
C GLU A 164 17.71 19.32 -28.62
N ARG A 165 18.77 18.54 -28.43
CA ARG A 165 18.94 17.20 -29.02
C ARG A 165 19.53 16.23 -28.00
N VAL A 166 18.97 15.01 -27.98
CA VAL A 166 19.50 13.88 -27.20
C VAL A 166 19.46 12.64 -28.09
N GLU A 167 20.55 11.91 -28.16
CA GLU A 167 20.69 10.68 -28.97
C GLU A 167 20.25 10.85 -30.44
N GLY A 168 20.53 12.03 -31.03
CA GLY A 168 20.17 12.36 -32.42
C GLY A 168 18.71 12.77 -32.65
N ARG A 169 17.85 12.75 -31.61
CA ARG A 169 16.47 13.21 -31.71
C ARG A 169 16.30 14.64 -31.20
N GLU A 170 15.43 15.41 -31.86
CA GLU A 170 15.04 16.74 -31.40
C GLU A 170 14.08 16.67 -30.26
N ILE A 171 14.31 17.51 -29.22
CA ILE A 171 13.48 17.56 -28.02
C ILE A 171 12.81 18.92 -27.94
N SER A 172 11.51 18.93 -27.77
CA SER A 172 10.72 20.12 -27.51
C SER A 172 10.22 20.14 -26.08
N TYR A 173 10.41 21.27 -25.40
CA TYR A 173 9.97 21.46 -24.02
C TYR A 173 8.66 22.24 -23.99
N ARG A 174 7.65 21.68 -23.32
CA ARG A 174 6.41 22.38 -23.00
C ARG A 174 6.37 22.65 -21.51
N ARG A 175 6.29 23.93 -21.13
CA ARG A 175 6.12 24.30 -19.73
C ARG A 175 4.72 23.89 -19.27
N GLU A 176 4.64 22.95 -18.35
CA GLU A 176 3.38 22.59 -17.74
C GLU A 176 2.93 23.75 -16.82
N LYS A 177 1.76 24.33 -17.09
CA LYS A 177 1.15 25.29 -16.19
C LYS A 177 0.70 24.50 -14.97
N LYS A 178 1.45 24.56 -13.87
CA LYS A 178 0.93 24.09 -12.58
C LYS A 178 -0.27 24.98 -12.24
N GLU A 179 -1.46 24.49 -12.52
CA GLU A 179 -2.67 25.08 -11.96
C GLU A 179 -2.59 24.88 -10.44
N ASN A 180 -2.44 25.98 -9.73
CA ASN A 180 -2.43 25.96 -8.27
C ASN A 180 -3.84 25.70 -7.77
N TYR A 181 -4.21 24.42 -7.61
CA TYR A 181 -5.46 23.99 -6.96
C TYR A 181 -5.52 24.33 -5.45
N ILE A 182 -4.57 25.12 -4.93
CA ILE A 182 -4.56 25.59 -3.54
C ILE A 182 -5.83 26.40 -3.21
N ALA A 183 -6.47 27.04 -4.20
CA ALA A 183 -7.69 27.81 -3.98
C ALA A 183 -8.93 26.95 -3.68
N LEU A 184 -8.99 25.70 -4.15
CA LEU A 184 -10.15 24.82 -3.99
C LEU A 184 -10.47 24.46 -2.52
N PRO A 185 -9.51 24.02 -1.69
CA PRO A 185 -9.79 23.75 -0.29
C PRO A 185 -10.19 25.02 0.50
N PHE A 186 -9.60 26.19 0.16
CA PHE A 186 -10.00 27.46 0.78
C PHE A 186 -11.42 27.88 0.41
N LEU A 187 -11.86 27.62 -0.82
CA LEU A 187 -13.24 27.85 -1.23
C LEU A 187 -14.23 26.96 -0.46
N GLY A 188 -13.88 25.68 -0.24
CA GLY A 188 -14.66 24.76 0.59
C GLY A 188 -14.81 25.21 2.03
N ILE A 189 -13.71 25.65 2.66
CA ILE A 189 -13.70 26.18 4.02
C ILE A 189 -14.52 27.47 4.11
N PHE A 190 -14.40 28.35 3.13
CA PHE A 190 -15.15 29.60 3.08
C PHE A 190 -16.65 29.36 2.94
N LEU A 191 -17.08 28.42 2.08
CA LEU A 191 -18.48 28.02 1.95
C LEU A 191 -19.04 27.40 3.23
N ALA A 192 -18.27 26.52 3.89
CA ALA A 192 -18.66 25.95 5.17
C ALA A 192 -18.81 27.01 6.26
N PHE A 193 -17.93 28.01 6.30
CA PHE A 193 -18.02 29.14 7.21
C PHE A 193 -19.26 30.00 6.97
N LEU A 194 -19.63 30.27 5.70
CA LEU A 194 -20.86 30.99 5.35
C LEU A 194 -22.12 30.22 5.77
N LEU A 195 -22.14 28.89 5.64
CA LEU A 195 -23.25 28.06 6.11
C LEU A 195 -23.43 28.14 7.64
N VAL A 196 -22.35 28.07 8.40
CA VAL A 196 -22.38 28.19 9.86
C VAL A 196 -22.89 29.58 10.30
N ILE A 197 -22.47 30.66 9.61
CA ILE A 197 -22.97 32.01 9.90
C ILE A 197 -24.46 32.07 9.64
N ARG A 198 -24.95 31.57 8.51
CA ARG A 198 -26.37 31.57 8.13
C ARG A 198 -27.23 30.76 9.13
N GLU A 199 -26.77 29.61 9.60
CA GLU A 199 -27.45 28.82 10.64
C GLU A 199 -27.54 29.60 11.95
N ARG A 200 -26.49 30.26 12.40
CA ARG A 200 -26.49 31.09 13.63
C ARG A 200 -27.41 32.30 13.51
N GLU A 201 -27.54 32.92 12.33
CA GLU A 201 -28.48 34.01 12.09
C GLU A 201 -29.92 33.50 12.12
N ALA A 202 -30.21 32.37 11.53
CA ALA A 202 -31.53 31.73 11.56
C ALA A 202 -31.97 31.34 13.00
N GLU A 203 -31.02 30.81 13.81
CA GLU A 203 -31.28 30.50 15.23
C GLU A 203 -31.60 31.77 16.03
N LYS A 204 -30.87 32.85 15.82
CA LYS A 204 -31.12 34.14 16.51
C LYS A 204 -32.45 34.78 16.09
N GLU A 205 -32.85 34.63 14.83
CA GLU A 205 -34.18 35.11 14.38
C GLU A 205 -35.32 34.27 14.97
N ALA A 206 -35.14 32.94 15.04
CA ALA A 206 -36.10 32.05 15.68
C ALA A 206 -36.23 32.30 17.19
N GLU A 207 -35.13 32.62 17.88
CA GLU A 207 -35.15 32.98 19.28
C GLU A 207 -35.86 34.29 19.55
N LYS A 208 -35.63 35.34 18.71
CA LYS A 208 -36.35 36.62 18.76
C LYS A 208 -37.86 36.49 18.46
N LEU A 209 -38.22 35.58 17.58
CA LEU A 209 -39.64 35.31 17.30
C LEU A 209 -40.33 34.65 18.50
N ARG A 210 -39.66 33.65 19.14
CA ARG A 210 -40.19 33.03 20.37
C ARG A 210 -40.31 33.99 21.54
N GLU A 211 -39.34 34.87 21.69
CA GLU A 211 -39.41 35.93 22.73
C GLU A 211 -40.57 36.92 22.50
N LYS A 212 -40.83 37.27 21.27
CA LYS A 212 -42.03 38.10 20.89
C LYS A 212 -43.32 37.38 21.14
N GLU A 213 -43.45 36.08 20.78
CA GLU A 213 -44.63 35.28 21.09
C GLU A 213 -44.92 35.17 22.58
N LEU A 214 -43.88 34.91 23.37
CA LEU A 214 -43.97 34.86 24.84
C LEU A 214 -44.43 36.20 25.41
N LEU A 215 -43.94 37.34 24.91
CA LEU A 215 -44.34 38.66 25.34
C LEU A 215 -45.81 38.99 24.99
N LEU A 216 -46.30 38.53 23.85
CA LEU A 216 -47.72 38.65 23.43
C LEU A 216 -48.62 37.80 24.30
N ASP A 217 -48.27 36.53 24.57
CA ASP A 217 -49.02 35.65 25.44
C ASP A 217 -49.11 36.21 26.90
N TYR A 218 -48.01 36.82 27.37
CA TYR A 218 -48.00 37.46 28.67
C TYR A 218 -48.88 38.71 28.73
N ALA A 219 -48.99 39.49 27.65
CA ALA A 219 -49.84 40.67 27.56
C ALA A 219 -51.35 40.29 27.51
N GLU A 220 -51.68 39.15 26.89
CA GLU A 220 -53.08 38.60 26.88
C GLU A 220 -53.51 38.05 28.24
N LEU A 221 -52.59 37.50 29.02
CA LEU A 221 -52.89 36.97 30.38
C LEU A 221 -53.13 38.07 31.45
N VAL A 222 -52.70 39.32 31.21
CA VAL A 222 -52.74 40.43 32.15
C VAL A 222 -53.86 41.42 31.83
N SER A 223 -54.58 41.25 30.68
CA SER A 223 -55.71 42.04 30.29
C SER A 223 -57.04 41.37 30.70
#